data_158ecb604523dc9c192064eb88b33f1b
#
_entry.id   158ecb604523dc9c192064eb88b33f1b
#
_cell.length_a   1.000
_cell.length_b   1.000
_cell.length_c   1.000
_cell.angle_alpha   90.00
_cell.angle_beta   90.00
_cell.angle_gamma   90.00
#
_symmetry.space_group_name_H-M   'P 1'
#
loop_
_entity.id
_entity.type
_entity.pdbx_description
1 polymer ?
#
loop_
_entity_poly.entity_id
_entity_poly.type
_entity_poly.pdbx_seq_one_letter_code
_entity_poly.pdbx_strand_id
1 'polypeptide(L)'
;MNHCVVYRQIGGHAYGGTYPGPMGAVLTPVLDGLAQSRDLPHACTMNGRCAEVCPVEIPLPTLLRAWRTRSWRERLEPRSVRAALGLWAMAARRPWLYRLGSRIGVRALRLFGRRGWIGSLPLVGGWTAYRDLPRPSGRTFMEQYRAGQAGRAGQTGREARK
;
A
#
# COMPACT_ATOMS: atom_id res chain seq x y z
N MET A 1 -4.66 17.36 15.19
CA MET A 1 -4.77 15.90 14.92
C MET A 1 -5.82 15.54 13.87
N ASN A 2 -6.85 16.35 13.67
CA ASN A 2 -7.95 16.07 12.73
C ASN A 2 -7.57 15.94 11.25
N HIS A 3 -6.37 16.37 10.87
CA HIS A 3 -5.85 16.22 9.50
C HIS A 3 -5.20 14.85 9.23
N CYS A 4 -5.03 14.01 10.26
CA CYS A 4 -4.55 12.64 10.09
C CYS A 4 -5.69 11.71 9.71
N VAL A 5 -5.59 11.07 8.55
CA VAL A 5 -6.60 10.13 8.06
C VAL A 5 -6.76 8.95 9.02
N VAL A 6 -5.67 8.40 9.52
CA VAL A 6 -5.69 7.27 10.46
C VAL A 6 -6.37 7.65 11.77
N TYR A 7 -5.95 8.77 12.38
CA TYR A 7 -6.54 9.25 13.62
C TYR A 7 -8.05 9.50 13.51
N ARG A 8 -8.51 10.04 12.39
CA ARG A 8 -9.94 10.26 12.15
C ARG A 8 -10.76 8.97 12.11
N GLN A 9 -10.15 7.87 11.67
CA GLN A 9 -10.84 6.59 11.52
C GLN A 9 -10.87 5.76 12.80
N ILE A 10 -9.74 5.72 13.52
CA ILE A 10 -9.59 4.81 14.67
C ILE A 10 -9.65 5.53 16.03
N GLY A 11 -9.58 6.85 16.06
CA GLY A 11 -9.56 7.63 17.30
C GLY A 11 -8.23 7.57 18.06
N GLY A 12 -8.16 8.30 19.17
CA GLY A 12 -6.94 8.41 19.98
C GLY A 12 -6.61 7.16 20.79
N HIS A 13 -7.62 6.49 21.34
CA HIS A 13 -7.44 5.32 22.20
C HIS A 13 -6.73 4.14 21.51
N ALA A 14 -6.93 3.97 20.20
CA ALA A 14 -6.30 2.91 19.42
C ALA A 14 -4.77 3.03 19.34
N TYR A 15 -4.20 4.19 19.67
CA TYR A 15 -2.75 4.37 19.72
C TYR A 15 -2.09 3.78 21.00
N GLY A 16 -2.87 3.46 22.02
CA GLY A 16 -2.42 2.81 23.24
C GLY A 16 -1.50 3.64 24.14
N GLY A 17 -1.21 4.89 23.80
CA GLY A 17 -0.31 5.76 24.53
C GLY A 17 -0.92 7.10 24.88
N THR A 18 -0.23 7.88 25.71
CA THR A 18 -0.63 9.23 26.14
C THR A 18 -0.73 10.21 24.97
N TYR A 19 0.14 10.06 23.99
CA TYR A 19 0.22 10.93 22.81
C TYR A 19 -0.30 10.21 21.58
N PRO A 20 -1.56 10.46 21.14
CA PRO A 20 -2.10 9.82 19.93
C PRO A 20 -1.75 10.59 18.66
N GLY A 21 -2.10 10.00 17.51
CA GLY A 21 -1.97 10.63 16.20
C GLY A 21 -0.53 10.66 15.68
N PRO A 22 -0.24 11.53 14.69
CA PRO A 22 1.06 11.57 14.04
C PRO A 22 2.21 11.88 14.99
N MET A 23 1.94 12.73 15.98
CA MET A 23 2.93 13.12 16.99
C MET A 23 3.23 11.95 17.92
N GLY A 24 2.21 11.26 18.41
CA GLY A 24 2.37 10.06 19.23
C GLY A 24 3.10 8.94 18.50
N ALA A 25 2.81 8.74 17.22
CA ALA A 25 3.50 7.75 16.41
C ALA A 25 5.01 8.03 16.24
N VAL A 26 5.45 9.28 16.43
CA VAL A 26 6.87 9.65 16.45
C VAL A 26 7.46 9.57 17.87
N LEU A 27 6.72 10.04 18.87
CA LEU A 27 7.21 10.13 20.27
C LEU A 27 7.22 8.80 21.00
N THR A 28 6.19 7.97 20.83
CA THR A 28 6.10 6.70 21.55
C THR A 28 7.30 5.79 21.30
N PRO A 29 7.84 5.65 20.06
CA PRO A 29 9.09 4.92 19.85
C PRO A 29 10.31 5.50 20.58
N VAL A 30 10.30 6.79 20.92
CA VAL A 30 11.37 7.41 21.71
C VAL A 30 11.23 7.09 23.19
N LEU A 31 9.99 7.11 23.70
CA LEU A 31 9.69 6.94 25.12
C LEU A 31 9.72 5.46 25.55
N ASP A 32 9.06 4.60 24.79
CA ASP A 32 8.81 3.21 25.16
C ASP A 32 9.68 2.22 24.38
N GLY A 33 10.45 2.72 23.40
CA GLY A 33 11.28 1.91 22.53
C GLY A 33 10.56 1.45 21.25
N LEU A 34 11.34 1.35 20.17
CA LEU A 34 10.82 1.04 18.84
C LEU A 34 10.26 -0.39 18.73
N ALA A 35 10.85 -1.35 19.45
CA ALA A 35 10.41 -2.74 19.37
C ALA A 35 8.97 -2.94 19.87
N GLN A 36 8.58 -2.18 20.89
CA GLN A 36 7.25 -2.27 21.52
C GLN A 36 6.19 -1.46 20.76
N SER A 37 6.60 -0.38 20.11
CA SER A 37 5.70 0.59 19.45
C SER A 37 5.83 0.63 17.93
N ARG A 38 6.46 -0.38 17.32
CA ARG A 38 6.76 -0.45 15.88
C ARG A 38 5.52 -0.26 14.99
N ASP A 39 4.35 -0.71 15.44
CA ASP A 39 3.11 -0.66 14.67
C ASP A 39 2.62 0.78 14.45
N LEU A 40 2.93 1.70 15.35
CA LEU A 40 2.52 3.09 15.25
C LEU A 40 3.11 3.83 14.03
N PRO A 41 4.43 3.80 13.77
CA PRO A 41 4.98 4.34 12.53
C PRO A 41 4.44 3.64 11.28
N HIS A 42 4.17 2.33 11.35
CA HIS A 42 3.65 1.55 10.21
C HIS A 42 2.18 1.81 9.90
N ALA A 43 1.37 2.24 10.84
CA ALA A 43 -0.03 2.61 10.64
C ALA A 43 -0.20 3.89 9.77
N CYS A 44 0.82 4.73 9.65
CA CYS A 44 0.74 5.98 8.89
C CYS A 44 0.62 5.75 7.38
N THR A 45 -0.33 6.44 6.73
CA THR A 45 -0.54 6.41 5.26
C THR A 45 0.45 7.28 4.48
N MET A 46 1.32 8.04 5.13
CA MET A 46 2.31 8.95 4.54
C MET A 46 1.72 10.05 3.63
N ASN A 47 0.46 10.47 3.86
CA ASN A 47 -0.18 11.50 3.03
C ASN A 47 0.40 12.92 3.22
N GLY A 48 1.21 13.16 4.25
CA GLY A 48 1.94 14.41 4.46
C GLY A 48 1.14 15.54 5.14
N ARG A 49 -0.19 15.47 5.18
CA ARG A 49 -1.04 16.57 5.66
C ARG A 49 -0.72 17.05 7.08
N CYS A 50 -0.23 16.16 7.95
CA CYS A 50 0.16 16.52 9.31
C CYS A 50 1.38 17.45 9.37
N ALA A 51 2.30 17.38 8.40
CA ALA A 51 3.43 18.30 8.30
C ALA A 51 3.01 19.66 7.71
N GLU A 52 2.15 19.65 6.68
CA GLU A 52 1.65 20.87 6.02
C GLU A 52 0.89 21.81 6.98
N VAL A 53 0.14 21.24 7.93
CA VAL A 53 -0.65 22.01 8.90
C VAL A 53 0.06 22.22 10.23
N CYS A 54 1.31 21.82 10.34
CA CYS A 54 2.08 21.98 11.56
C CYS A 54 2.59 23.42 11.70
N PRO A 55 2.18 24.17 12.73
CA PRO A 55 2.58 25.57 12.88
C PRO A 55 4.08 25.74 13.17
N VAL A 56 4.75 24.67 13.60
CA VAL A 56 6.19 24.64 13.89
C VAL A 56 6.96 23.79 12.88
N GLU A 57 6.34 23.45 11.76
CA GLU A 57 6.93 22.80 10.59
C GLU A 57 7.67 21.49 10.88
N ILE A 58 7.19 20.70 11.86
CA ILE A 58 7.81 19.40 12.18
C ILE A 58 7.64 18.46 11.00
N PRO A 59 8.73 17.88 10.45
CA PRO A 59 8.67 16.97 9.31
C PRO A 59 8.23 15.56 9.71
N LEU A 60 7.02 15.43 10.27
CA LEU A 60 6.47 14.18 10.82
C LEU A 60 6.56 12.98 9.87
N PRO A 61 6.24 13.10 8.56
CA PRO A 61 6.37 11.98 7.64
C PRO A 61 7.82 11.50 7.46
N THR A 62 8.78 12.43 7.51
CA THR A 62 10.21 12.10 7.42
C THR A 62 10.67 11.34 8.66
N LEU A 63 10.25 11.77 9.83
CA LEU A 63 10.56 11.08 11.10
C LEU A 63 9.93 9.68 11.13
N LEU A 64 8.66 9.55 10.73
CA LEU A 64 8.00 8.24 10.65
C LEU A 64 8.69 7.30 9.66
N ARG A 65 9.17 7.83 8.53
CA ARG A 65 9.96 7.04 7.57
C ARG A 65 11.29 6.60 8.15
N ALA A 66 11.95 7.46 8.91
CA ALA A 66 13.20 7.13 9.60
C ALA A 66 12.98 5.97 10.61
N TRP A 67 11.88 6.00 11.39
CA TRP A 67 11.49 4.92 12.28
C TRP A 67 11.23 3.59 11.54
N ARG A 68 10.52 3.60 10.42
CA ARG A 68 10.33 2.40 9.59
C ARG A 68 11.65 1.84 9.07
N THR A 69 12.55 2.72 8.62
CA THR A 69 13.88 2.32 8.15
C THR A 69 14.69 1.69 9.27
N ARG A 70 14.62 2.25 10.47
CA ARG A 70 15.30 1.72 11.66
C ARG A 70 14.72 0.37 12.06
N SER A 71 13.39 0.22 12.12
CA SER A 71 12.69 -1.06 12.37
C SER A 71 13.17 -2.16 11.42
N TRP A 72 13.29 -1.83 10.13
CA TRP A 72 13.82 -2.77 9.14
C TRP A 72 15.27 -3.15 9.36
N ARG A 73 16.14 -2.19 9.69
CA ARG A 73 17.56 -2.43 9.96
C ARG A 73 17.76 -3.28 11.21
N GLU A 74 17.03 -3.00 12.26
CA GLU A 74 17.05 -3.73 13.54
C GLU A 74 16.31 -5.08 13.46
N ARG A 75 15.76 -5.43 12.29
CA ARG A 75 15.05 -6.72 12.03
C ARG A 75 13.86 -6.97 12.96
N LEU A 76 13.16 -5.91 13.36
CA LEU A 76 12.00 -6.02 14.24
C LEU A 76 10.77 -6.61 13.52
N GLU A 77 10.77 -6.60 12.17
CA GLU A 77 9.70 -7.17 11.36
C GLU A 77 9.70 -8.72 11.39
N PRO A 78 8.53 -9.36 11.37
CA PRO A 78 8.42 -10.82 11.28
C PRO A 78 9.20 -11.38 10.08
N ARG A 79 9.81 -12.54 10.26
CA ARG A 79 10.60 -13.21 9.20
C ARG A 79 9.77 -13.45 7.94
N SER A 80 8.48 -13.79 8.09
CA SER A 80 7.54 -13.99 6.98
C SER A 80 7.35 -12.73 6.14
N VAL A 81 7.16 -11.57 6.77
CA VAL A 81 7.03 -10.28 6.10
C VAL A 81 8.31 -9.91 5.36
N ARG A 82 9.45 -10.10 6.00
CA ARG A 82 10.77 -9.83 5.39
C ARG A 82 11.02 -10.72 4.17
N ALA A 83 10.69 -12.02 4.28
CA ALA A 83 10.82 -12.96 3.18
C ALA A 83 9.87 -12.61 2.02
N ALA A 84 8.61 -12.31 2.31
CA ALA A 84 7.62 -11.92 1.30
C ALA A 84 8.02 -10.64 0.56
N LEU A 85 8.47 -9.61 1.27
CA LEU A 85 8.98 -8.39 0.67
C LEU A 85 10.26 -8.61 -0.14
N GLY A 86 11.15 -9.49 0.33
CA GLY A 86 12.36 -9.87 -0.41
C GLY A 86 12.04 -10.57 -1.73
N LEU A 87 11.12 -11.53 -1.72
CA LEU A 87 10.64 -12.22 -2.92
C LEU A 87 9.96 -11.25 -3.89
N TRP A 88 9.11 -10.37 -3.36
CA TRP A 88 8.47 -9.34 -4.18
C TRP A 88 9.49 -8.38 -4.81
N ALA A 89 10.48 -7.91 -4.03
CA ALA A 89 11.54 -7.03 -4.53
C ALA A 89 12.39 -7.71 -5.61
N MET A 90 12.69 -8.99 -5.46
CA MET A 90 13.40 -9.78 -6.48
C MET A 90 12.60 -9.88 -7.78
N ALA A 91 11.30 -10.15 -7.68
CA ALA A 91 10.40 -10.18 -8.84
C ALA A 91 10.24 -8.80 -9.49
N ALA A 92 10.09 -7.75 -8.68
CA ALA A 92 9.90 -6.38 -9.15
C ALA A 92 11.13 -5.80 -9.87
N ARG A 93 12.34 -6.21 -9.46
CA ARG A 93 13.61 -5.83 -10.13
C ARG A 93 13.77 -6.44 -11.51
N ARG A 94 13.01 -7.48 -11.84
CA ARG A 94 13.06 -8.17 -13.14
C ARG A 94 11.76 -7.92 -13.91
N PRO A 95 11.71 -6.98 -14.87
CA PRO A 95 10.47 -6.58 -15.53
C PRO A 95 9.71 -7.73 -16.19
N TRP A 96 10.40 -8.73 -16.70
CA TRP A 96 9.78 -9.90 -17.32
C TRP A 96 9.07 -10.80 -16.30
N LEU A 97 9.69 -11.04 -15.13
CA LEU A 97 9.07 -11.80 -14.04
C LEU A 97 7.83 -11.08 -13.49
N TYR A 98 7.95 -9.77 -13.28
CA TYR A 98 6.84 -8.95 -12.83
C TYR A 98 5.66 -8.99 -13.81
N ARG A 99 5.94 -8.86 -15.12
CA ARG A 99 4.90 -8.95 -16.17
C ARG A 99 4.26 -10.33 -16.22
N LEU A 100 5.05 -11.39 -16.14
CA LEU A 100 4.54 -12.76 -16.13
C LEU A 100 3.69 -13.01 -14.87
N GLY A 101 4.21 -12.69 -13.69
CA GLY A 101 3.49 -12.84 -12.42
C GLY A 101 2.19 -12.03 -12.38
N SER A 102 2.21 -10.79 -12.87
CA SER A 102 1.01 -9.95 -12.96
C SER A 102 -0.06 -10.55 -13.90
N ARG A 103 0.34 -11.10 -15.05
CA ARG A 103 -0.57 -11.76 -15.99
C ARG A 103 -1.20 -13.01 -15.38
N ILE A 104 -0.39 -13.85 -14.75
CA ILE A 104 -0.85 -15.07 -14.08
C ILE A 104 -1.78 -14.69 -12.92
N GLY A 105 -1.38 -13.74 -12.08
CA GLY A 105 -2.15 -13.31 -10.92
C GLY A 105 -3.52 -12.74 -11.29
N VAL A 106 -3.61 -11.87 -12.30
CA VAL A 106 -4.88 -11.28 -12.76
C VAL A 106 -5.80 -12.33 -13.36
N ARG A 107 -5.26 -13.31 -14.10
CA ARG A 107 -6.04 -14.41 -14.66
C ARG A 107 -6.53 -15.37 -13.58
N ALA A 108 -5.66 -15.73 -12.64
CA ALA A 108 -6.03 -16.56 -11.49
C ALA A 108 -7.13 -15.90 -10.63
N LEU A 109 -6.98 -14.60 -10.29
CA LEU A 109 -8.00 -13.86 -9.55
C LEU A 109 -9.35 -13.82 -10.29
N ARG A 110 -9.32 -13.77 -11.62
CA ARG A 110 -10.55 -13.84 -12.41
C ARG A 110 -11.30 -15.17 -12.24
N LEU A 111 -10.59 -16.27 -12.01
CA LEU A 111 -11.21 -17.60 -11.82
C LEU A 111 -11.93 -17.70 -10.46
N PHE A 112 -11.42 -16.99 -9.43
CA PHE A 112 -12.05 -16.96 -8.10
C PHE A 112 -13.30 -16.06 -8.02
N GLY A 113 -13.53 -15.19 -9.00
CA GLY A 113 -14.67 -14.26 -9.01
C GLY A 113 -15.98 -14.91 -9.43
N ARG A 114 -17.03 -14.78 -8.61
CA ARG A 114 -18.41 -15.14 -8.92
C ARG A 114 -19.27 -13.88 -8.99
N ARG A 115 -20.16 -13.78 -9.97
CA ARG A 115 -21.09 -12.64 -10.15
C ARG A 115 -20.43 -11.24 -10.14
N GLY A 116 -19.18 -11.13 -10.59
CA GLY A 116 -18.46 -9.85 -10.64
C GLY A 116 -17.67 -9.48 -9.37
N TRP A 117 -17.72 -10.29 -8.31
CA TRP A 117 -17.07 -10.04 -7.02
C TRP A 117 -16.28 -11.25 -6.54
N ILE A 118 -15.27 -11.00 -5.71
CA ILE A 118 -14.48 -12.02 -5.01
C ILE A 118 -14.72 -11.78 -3.51
N GLY A 119 -15.54 -12.61 -2.88
CA GLY A 119 -15.87 -12.49 -1.46
C GLY A 119 -14.84 -13.12 -0.52
N SER A 120 -14.04 -14.08 -1.00
CA SER A 120 -13.00 -14.73 -0.20
C SER A 120 -11.80 -15.11 -1.05
N LEU A 121 -10.60 -14.81 -0.57
CA LEU A 121 -9.34 -15.24 -1.16
C LEU A 121 -8.60 -16.16 -0.18
N PRO A 122 -8.22 -17.37 -0.56
CA PRO A 122 -7.32 -18.19 0.25
C PRO A 122 -6.01 -17.43 0.44
N LEU A 123 -5.40 -17.51 1.61
CA LEU A 123 -4.17 -16.82 2.03
C LEU A 123 -4.28 -15.30 2.30
N VAL A 124 -5.35 -14.63 1.87
CA VAL A 124 -5.56 -13.19 2.08
C VAL A 124 -6.90 -12.92 2.78
N GLY A 125 -7.38 -13.88 3.57
CA GLY A 125 -8.68 -13.86 4.23
C GLY A 125 -8.91 -12.63 5.11
N GLY A 126 -7.89 -12.11 5.78
CA GLY A 126 -8.02 -10.92 6.62
C GLY A 126 -8.47 -9.67 5.86
N TRP A 127 -8.08 -9.52 4.59
CA TRP A 127 -8.48 -8.37 3.77
C TRP A 127 -9.90 -8.54 3.21
N THR A 128 -10.25 -9.77 2.80
CA THR A 128 -11.56 -10.10 2.21
C THR A 128 -12.64 -10.42 3.25
N ALA A 129 -12.29 -10.51 4.55
CA ALA A 129 -13.27 -10.79 5.62
C ALA A 129 -14.35 -9.69 5.75
N TYR A 130 -14.01 -8.46 5.41
CA TYR A 130 -14.91 -7.30 5.57
C TYR A 130 -15.11 -6.51 4.29
N ARG A 131 -14.57 -6.98 3.16
CA ARG A 131 -14.60 -6.24 1.89
C ARG A 131 -14.68 -7.21 0.71
N ASP A 132 -15.58 -6.95 -0.20
CA ASP A 132 -15.61 -7.61 -1.49
C ASP A 132 -14.60 -6.98 -2.45
N LEU A 133 -13.84 -7.83 -3.15
CA LEU A 133 -12.91 -7.37 -4.18
C LEU A 133 -13.62 -7.44 -5.55
N PRO A 134 -13.65 -6.36 -6.34
CA PRO A 134 -14.20 -6.43 -7.69
C PRO A 134 -13.38 -7.40 -8.55
N ARG A 135 -14.09 -8.26 -9.29
CA ARG A 135 -13.48 -9.24 -10.17
C ARG A 135 -12.67 -8.55 -11.28
N PRO A 136 -11.37 -8.83 -11.41
CA PRO A 136 -10.56 -8.22 -12.45
C PRO A 136 -10.97 -8.68 -13.84
N SER A 137 -10.77 -7.81 -14.85
CA SER A 137 -11.09 -8.08 -16.27
C SER A 137 -10.30 -9.23 -16.89
N GLY A 138 -9.24 -9.70 -16.21
CA GLY A 138 -8.33 -10.72 -16.73
C GLY A 138 -7.20 -10.15 -17.59
N ARG A 139 -7.16 -8.84 -17.79
CA ARG A 139 -6.07 -8.13 -18.49
C ARG A 139 -5.31 -7.25 -17.51
N THR A 140 -3.99 -7.19 -17.66
CA THR A 140 -3.16 -6.27 -16.87
C THR A 140 -3.34 -4.83 -17.36
N PHE A 141 -3.03 -3.86 -16.50
CA PHE A 141 -3.04 -2.43 -16.88
C PHE A 141 -2.19 -2.18 -18.15
N MET A 142 -1.00 -2.77 -18.24
CA MET A 142 -0.12 -2.60 -19.40
C MET A 142 -0.71 -3.16 -20.71
N GLU A 143 -1.47 -4.24 -20.62
CA GLU A 143 -2.17 -4.80 -21.80
C GLU A 143 -3.32 -3.87 -22.24
N GLN A 144 -4.06 -3.34 -21.28
CA GLN A 144 -5.15 -2.39 -21.57
C GLN A 144 -4.61 -1.05 -22.11
N TYR A 145 -3.55 -0.53 -21.52
CA TYR A 145 -2.91 0.70 -21.95
C TYR A 145 -2.38 0.62 -23.39
N ARG A 146 -1.69 -0.47 -23.72
CA ARG A 146 -1.19 -0.71 -25.10
C ARG A 146 -2.33 -0.84 -26.10
N ALA A 147 -3.39 -1.55 -25.76
CA ALA A 147 -4.58 -1.65 -26.62
C ALA A 147 -5.24 -0.30 -26.86
N GLY A 148 -5.33 0.54 -25.83
CA GLY A 148 -5.87 1.90 -25.95
C GLY A 148 -5.00 2.82 -26.80
N GLN A 149 -3.68 2.70 -26.71
CA GLN A 149 -2.75 3.46 -27.56
C GLN A 149 -2.84 3.03 -29.04
N ALA A 150 -2.91 1.72 -29.29
CA ALA A 150 -3.09 1.21 -30.65
C ALA A 150 -4.41 1.68 -31.29
N GLY A 151 -5.50 1.76 -30.50
CA GLY A 151 -6.77 2.30 -30.95
C GLY A 151 -6.71 3.79 -31.33
N ARG A 152 -6.00 4.59 -30.53
CA ARG A 152 -5.82 6.04 -30.83
C ARG A 152 -4.95 6.27 -32.06
N ALA A 153 -3.86 5.54 -32.23
CA ALA A 153 -3.01 5.63 -33.42
C ALA A 153 -3.76 5.24 -34.71
N GLY A 154 -4.68 4.28 -34.63
CA GLY A 154 -5.53 3.90 -35.75
C GLY A 154 -6.58 4.96 -36.11
N GLN A 155 -7.07 5.74 -35.16
CA GLN A 155 -8.02 6.84 -35.42
C GLN A 155 -7.33 8.05 -36.08
N THR A 156 -6.17 8.48 -35.55
CA THR A 156 -5.39 9.57 -36.16
C THR A 156 -4.93 9.24 -37.57
N GLY A 157 -4.58 8.00 -37.87
CA GLY A 157 -4.22 7.56 -39.22
C GLY A 157 -5.40 7.50 -40.20
N ARG A 158 -6.65 7.36 -39.74
CA ARG A 158 -7.87 7.43 -40.59
C ARG A 158 -8.29 8.86 -40.86
N GLU A 159 -8.12 9.78 -39.88
CA GLU A 159 -8.43 11.20 -40.06
C GLU A 159 -7.44 11.90 -41.01
N ALA A 160 -6.17 11.50 -41.00
CA ALA A 160 -5.15 12.03 -41.91
C ALA A 160 -5.29 11.53 -43.36
N ARG A 161 -6.16 10.56 -43.65
CA ARG A 161 -6.43 10.04 -45.01
C ARG A 161 -7.76 10.52 -45.62
N LYS A 162 -8.50 11.35 -44.90
CA LYS A 162 -9.69 12.06 -45.43
C LYS A 162 -9.36 13.50 -45.76
#